data_afe0ae11d7e178ffd382f6562cc8d192
#
_entry.id   afe0ae11d7e178ffd382f6562cc8d192
#
_cell.length_a   1.000
_cell.length_b   1.000
_cell.length_c   1.000
_cell.angle_alpha   90.00
_cell.angle_beta   90.00
_cell.angle_gamma   90.00
#
_symmetry.space_group_name_H-M   'P 1'
#
loop_
_entity.id
_entity.type
_entity.pdbx_description
1 polymer ?
#
loop_
_entity_poly.entity_id
_entity_poly.type
_entity_poly.pdbx_seq_one_letter_code
_entity_poly.pdbx_strand_id
1 'polypeptide(L)'
;MLSGNPIEIVKLRKEYGEFVAVNDLDLSVKKNSFTGFLGPNGAGKSTTLKILTHLINATSGEAYINGIDVTKDPKKALTNVGTVVETPEFYPYLTPKETLKYVGQIIGMSPESIMSETDRILEKVKMAEWADKRIGTFSKGMRQRIALGQALMNNPNVIILDEPNSGLDPRGQAEMREILKNLRNNSNNLTVIMSSHVLHEVSDLCDRIALINHGKLIVHDDISIIGKDDGTRRMIVKVEGIPDSGMIERILQLNNVVSAERFGNDIDVTIKGDDSIRVKFYNDLGALNIGVYGVNEDSALETTYLKLIKESR
;
A
#
# COMPACT_ATOMS: atom_id res chain seq x y z
N MET A 1 -23.99 4.42 -12.27
CA MET A 1 -23.58 3.45 -13.33
C MET A 1 -22.15 3.04 -13.03
N LEU A 2 -21.81 1.76 -13.21
CA LEU A 2 -20.44 1.29 -13.09
C LEU A 2 -19.57 1.97 -14.15
N SER A 3 -18.32 2.31 -13.80
CA SER A 3 -17.38 3.00 -14.70
C SER A 3 -16.72 2.07 -15.73
N GLY A 4 -16.90 0.75 -15.57
CA GLY A 4 -16.25 -0.28 -16.39
C GLY A 4 -14.82 -0.59 -15.96
N ASN A 5 -14.42 -0.13 -14.78
CA ASN A 5 -13.12 -0.46 -14.19
C ASN A 5 -13.12 -1.87 -13.58
N PRO A 6 -11.94 -2.52 -13.50
CA PRO A 6 -11.85 -3.90 -12.99
C PRO A 6 -12.29 -4.09 -11.55
N ILE A 7 -12.13 -3.09 -10.69
CA ILE A 7 -12.62 -3.12 -9.31
C ILE A 7 -13.46 -1.87 -9.07
N GLU A 8 -14.69 -2.07 -8.61
CA GLU A 8 -15.60 -0.98 -8.26
C GLU A 8 -16.30 -1.28 -6.94
N ILE A 9 -16.33 -0.29 -6.08
CA ILE A 9 -16.95 -0.33 -4.76
C ILE A 9 -17.93 0.82 -4.68
N VAL A 10 -19.18 0.54 -4.29
CA VAL A 10 -20.28 1.52 -4.26
C VAL A 10 -20.90 1.51 -2.86
N LYS A 11 -20.73 2.61 -2.13
CA LYS A 11 -21.27 2.84 -0.78
C LYS A 11 -21.10 1.64 0.14
N LEU A 12 -19.92 1.03 0.07
CA LEU A 12 -19.62 -0.17 0.83
C LEU A 12 -19.59 0.14 2.32
N ARG A 13 -20.31 -0.67 3.09
CA ARG A 13 -20.39 -0.54 4.54
C ARG A 13 -20.19 -1.88 5.23
N LYS A 14 -19.39 -1.88 6.29
CA LYS A 14 -19.18 -3.05 7.15
C LYS A 14 -19.19 -2.65 8.61
N GLU A 15 -20.07 -3.30 9.34
CA GLU A 15 -20.24 -3.12 10.77
C GLU A 15 -19.95 -4.41 11.51
N TYR A 16 -19.35 -4.29 12.70
CA TYR A 16 -19.14 -5.35 13.68
C TYR A 16 -19.76 -4.89 15.01
N GLY A 17 -21.03 -5.21 15.23
CA GLY A 17 -21.80 -4.62 16.31
C GLY A 17 -21.88 -3.09 16.16
N GLU A 18 -21.44 -2.34 17.16
CA GLU A 18 -21.40 -0.87 17.10
C GLU A 18 -20.20 -0.30 16.35
N PHE A 19 -19.20 -1.11 16.05
CA PHE A 19 -18.00 -0.65 15.36
C PHE A 19 -18.19 -0.65 13.85
N VAL A 20 -18.04 0.53 13.23
CA VAL A 20 -18.10 0.70 11.77
C VAL A 20 -16.69 0.62 11.19
N ALA A 21 -16.35 -0.49 10.58
CA ALA A 21 -15.03 -0.74 9.99
C ALA A 21 -14.86 -0.15 8.58
N VAL A 22 -15.94 -0.13 7.78
CA VAL A 22 -16.01 0.51 6.46
C VAL A 22 -17.29 1.33 6.43
N ASN A 23 -17.22 2.59 6.02
CA ASN A 23 -18.29 3.58 6.16
C ASN A 23 -18.55 4.27 4.83
N ASP A 24 -19.51 3.76 4.09
CA ASP A 24 -19.99 4.28 2.80
C ASP A 24 -18.83 4.55 1.81
N LEU A 25 -17.94 3.56 1.67
CA LEU A 25 -16.76 3.66 0.82
C LEU A 25 -17.15 3.55 -0.65
N ASP A 26 -16.75 4.55 -1.45
CA ASP A 26 -16.80 4.55 -2.91
C ASP A 26 -15.38 4.50 -3.46
N LEU A 27 -15.04 3.50 -4.31
CA LEU A 27 -13.72 3.37 -4.91
C LEU A 27 -13.82 2.72 -6.29
N SER A 28 -13.07 3.24 -7.26
CA SER A 28 -13.01 2.68 -8.61
C SER A 28 -11.56 2.55 -9.05
N VAL A 29 -11.01 1.33 -9.07
CA VAL A 29 -9.61 1.05 -9.43
C VAL A 29 -9.46 0.99 -10.94
N LYS A 30 -8.66 1.91 -11.48
CA LYS A 30 -8.44 2.06 -12.92
C LYS A 30 -7.78 0.83 -13.53
N LYS A 31 -8.22 0.45 -14.73
CA LYS A 31 -7.63 -0.66 -15.49
C LYS A 31 -6.14 -0.43 -15.73
N ASN A 32 -5.36 -1.51 -15.67
CA ASN A 32 -3.92 -1.51 -15.93
C ASN A 32 -3.15 -0.52 -15.03
N SER A 33 -3.54 -0.41 -13.77
CA SER A 33 -2.87 0.43 -12.78
C SER A 33 -2.52 -0.36 -11.53
N PHE A 34 -1.48 0.08 -10.85
CA PHE A 34 -1.13 -0.35 -9.51
C PHE A 34 -1.62 0.71 -8.53
N THR A 35 -2.65 0.37 -7.75
CA THR A 35 -3.28 1.27 -6.78
C THR A 35 -2.90 0.86 -5.36
N GLY A 36 -2.26 1.78 -4.63
CA GLY A 36 -1.98 1.64 -3.21
C GLY A 36 -3.19 2.05 -2.38
N PHE A 37 -3.75 1.10 -1.63
CA PHE A 37 -4.83 1.35 -0.67
C PHE A 37 -4.20 1.68 0.68
N LEU A 38 -3.91 2.97 0.90
CA LEU A 38 -3.12 3.49 2.00
C LEU A 38 -4.00 3.94 3.16
N GLY A 39 -3.53 3.74 4.38
CA GLY A 39 -4.18 4.25 5.59
C GLY A 39 -3.59 3.67 6.86
N PRO A 40 -3.85 4.28 8.01
CA PRO A 40 -3.37 3.77 9.29
C PRO A 40 -3.97 2.40 9.63
N ASN A 41 -3.42 1.75 10.66
CA ASN A 41 -3.99 0.51 11.17
C ASN A 41 -5.41 0.78 11.70
N GLY A 42 -6.34 -0.13 11.39
CA GLY A 42 -7.76 0.04 11.74
C GLY A 42 -8.56 0.94 10.78
N ALA A 43 -7.96 1.49 9.71
CA ALA A 43 -8.67 2.33 8.74
C ALA A 43 -9.72 1.61 7.89
N GLY A 44 -9.78 0.27 7.92
CA GLY A 44 -10.75 -0.53 7.15
C GLY A 44 -10.16 -1.21 5.91
N LYS A 45 -8.84 -1.12 5.67
CA LYS A 45 -8.16 -1.68 4.48
C LYS A 45 -8.41 -3.17 4.29
N SER A 46 -7.95 -4.00 5.23
CA SER A 46 -8.10 -5.46 5.15
C SER A 46 -9.57 -5.89 5.12
N THR A 47 -10.44 -5.18 5.85
CA THR A 47 -11.89 -5.43 5.82
C THR A 47 -12.45 -5.24 4.41
N THR A 48 -12.07 -4.15 3.73
CA THR A 48 -12.49 -3.89 2.36
C THR A 48 -11.97 -4.96 1.39
N LEU A 49 -10.68 -5.35 1.50
CA LEU A 49 -10.10 -6.39 0.65
C LEU A 49 -10.74 -7.76 0.91
N LYS A 50 -11.09 -8.10 2.15
CA LYS A 50 -11.83 -9.32 2.50
C LYS A 50 -13.23 -9.35 1.89
N ILE A 51 -13.91 -8.21 1.79
CA ILE A 51 -15.21 -8.14 1.12
C ILE A 51 -15.04 -8.34 -0.40
N LEU A 52 -14.06 -7.68 -1.02
CA LEU A 52 -13.74 -7.83 -2.43
C LEU A 52 -13.42 -9.28 -2.81
N THR A 53 -12.76 -10.01 -1.91
CA THR A 53 -12.40 -11.43 -2.09
C THR A 53 -13.46 -12.41 -1.57
N HIS A 54 -14.62 -11.89 -1.16
CA HIS A 54 -15.74 -12.67 -0.61
C HIS A 54 -15.37 -13.54 0.59
N LEU A 55 -14.35 -13.18 1.36
CA LEU A 55 -14.01 -13.82 2.62
C LEU A 55 -14.98 -13.43 3.74
N ILE A 56 -15.55 -12.21 3.66
CA ILE A 56 -16.59 -11.72 4.55
C ILE A 56 -17.66 -10.98 3.73
N ASN A 57 -18.89 -10.94 4.23
CA ASN A 57 -19.97 -10.18 3.62
C ASN A 57 -19.97 -8.71 4.07
N ALA A 58 -20.34 -7.80 3.17
CA ALA A 58 -20.68 -6.42 3.51
C ALA A 58 -21.93 -6.38 4.40
N THR A 59 -22.10 -5.31 5.19
CA THR A 59 -23.36 -5.02 5.89
C THR A 59 -24.34 -4.38 4.90
N SER A 60 -23.85 -3.48 4.03
CA SER A 60 -24.59 -2.87 2.93
C SER A 60 -23.63 -2.34 1.86
N GLY A 61 -24.18 -1.85 0.75
CA GLY A 61 -23.39 -1.43 -0.42
C GLY A 61 -23.01 -2.60 -1.31
N GLU A 62 -22.24 -2.32 -2.34
CA GLU A 62 -21.93 -3.29 -3.39
C GLU A 62 -20.43 -3.24 -3.74
N ALA A 63 -19.89 -4.39 -4.13
CA ALA A 63 -18.52 -4.51 -4.61
C ALA A 63 -18.50 -5.36 -5.88
N TYR A 64 -17.75 -4.92 -6.88
CA TYR A 64 -17.70 -5.55 -8.20
C TYR A 64 -16.26 -5.82 -8.61
N ILE A 65 -16.03 -6.97 -9.23
CA ILE A 65 -14.80 -7.29 -9.94
C ILE A 65 -15.15 -7.66 -11.39
N ASN A 66 -14.49 -7.00 -12.34
CA ASN A 66 -14.77 -7.13 -13.77
C ASN A 66 -16.29 -6.96 -14.11
N GLY A 67 -16.96 -6.04 -13.41
CA GLY A 67 -18.39 -5.77 -13.56
C GLY A 67 -19.32 -6.79 -12.95
N ILE A 68 -18.81 -7.79 -12.20
CA ILE A 68 -19.59 -8.84 -11.56
C ILE A 68 -19.62 -8.60 -10.05
N ASP A 69 -20.84 -8.56 -9.48
CA ASP A 69 -21.07 -8.39 -8.06
C ASP A 69 -20.48 -9.58 -7.27
N VAL A 70 -19.52 -9.29 -6.38
CA VAL A 70 -18.81 -10.34 -5.61
C VAL A 70 -19.71 -11.06 -4.61
N THR A 71 -20.85 -10.49 -4.25
CA THR A 71 -21.82 -11.09 -3.33
C THR A 71 -22.79 -11.99 -4.07
N LYS A 72 -23.23 -11.61 -5.27
CA LYS A 72 -24.23 -12.33 -6.06
C LYS A 72 -23.64 -13.53 -6.81
N ASP A 73 -22.45 -13.36 -7.39
CA ASP A 73 -21.76 -14.44 -8.13
C ASP A 73 -20.24 -14.42 -7.82
N PRO A 74 -19.84 -14.79 -6.60
CA PRO A 74 -18.44 -14.73 -6.18
C PRO A 74 -17.53 -15.61 -7.02
N LYS A 75 -17.98 -16.78 -7.43
CA LYS A 75 -17.20 -17.69 -8.25
C LYS A 75 -16.83 -17.07 -9.60
N LYS A 76 -17.79 -16.42 -10.25
CA LYS A 76 -17.57 -15.75 -11.53
C LYS A 76 -16.78 -14.44 -11.35
N ALA A 77 -17.06 -13.66 -10.31
CA ALA A 77 -16.35 -12.44 -10.00
C ALA A 77 -14.86 -12.67 -9.75
N LEU A 78 -14.52 -13.76 -9.06
CA LEU A 78 -13.14 -14.12 -8.71
C LEU A 78 -12.44 -14.97 -9.78
N THR A 79 -13.07 -15.25 -10.89
CA THR A 79 -12.41 -15.88 -12.03
C THR A 79 -11.34 -14.93 -12.59
N ASN A 80 -10.11 -15.42 -12.80
CA ASN A 80 -8.95 -14.64 -13.24
C ASN A 80 -8.53 -13.53 -12.24
N VAL A 81 -8.78 -13.73 -10.95
CA VAL A 81 -8.34 -12.87 -9.86
C VAL A 81 -7.34 -13.60 -8.98
N GLY A 82 -6.16 -13.01 -8.81
CA GLY A 82 -5.18 -13.50 -7.85
C GLY A 82 -5.30 -12.75 -6.52
N THR A 83 -5.24 -13.46 -5.40
CA THR A 83 -5.41 -12.83 -4.10
C THR A 83 -4.38 -13.31 -3.09
N VAL A 84 -3.82 -12.39 -2.31
CA VAL A 84 -3.10 -12.68 -1.07
C VAL A 84 -3.70 -11.77 0.00
N VAL A 85 -4.67 -12.30 0.73
CA VAL A 85 -5.37 -11.59 1.80
C VAL A 85 -5.18 -12.38 3.09
N GLU A 86 -4.73 -11.73 4.14
CA GLU A 86 -4.25 -12.32 5.39
C GLU A 86 -2.88 -13.02 5.25
N THR A 87 -2.44 -13.64 6.36
CA THR A 87 -1.17 -14.39 6.37
C THR A 87 -1.32 -15.69 5.59
N PRO A 88 -0.49 -15.92 4.58
CA PRO A 88 -0.59 -17.15 3.80
C PRO A 88 -0.18 -18.37 4.64
N GLU A 89 -1.04 -19.37 4.67
CA GLU A 89 -0.78 -20.66 5.28
C GLU A 89 -0.58 -21.73 4.21
N PHE A 90 0.36 -22.62 4.44
CA PHE A 90 0.76 -23.67 3.52
C PHE A 90 0.81 -25.00 4.24
N TYR A 91 0.63 -26.08 3.50
CA TYR A 91 0.97 -27.42 3.97
C TYR A 91 2.50 -27.51 4.10
N PRO A 92 3.06 -27.64 5.31
CA PRO A 92 4.50 -27.50 5.54
C PRO A 92 5.33 -28.63 4.90
N TYR A 93 4.72 -29.74 4.58
CA TYR A 93 5.33 -30.91 3.94
C TYR A 93 5.41 -30.80 2.41
N LEU A 94 4.66 -29.89 1.80
CA LEU A 94 4.71 -29.65 0.35
C LEU A 94 5.91 -28.77 -0.03
N THR A 95 6.34 -28.94 -1.27
CA THR A 95 7.30 -28.06 -1.95
C THR A 95 6.55 -26.93 -2.69
N PRO A 96 7.23 -25.85 -3.10
CA PRO A 96 6.66 -24.84 -3.98
C PRO A 96 6.03 -25.40 -5.26
N LYS A 97 6.70 -26.33 -5.94
CA LYS A 97 6.17 -26.99 -7.12
C LYS A 97 4.87 -27.75 -6.86
N GLU A 98 4.87 -28.53 -5.79
CA GLU A 98 3.65 -29.29 -5.39
C GLU A 98 2.51 -28.36 -5.00
N THR A 99 2.83 -27.25 -4.29
CA THR A 99 1.84 -26.26 -3.89
C THR A 99 1.22 -25.54 -5.09
N LEU A 100 2.02 -25.06 -6.04
CA LEU A 100 1.52 -24.43 -7.26
C LEU A 100 0.74 -25.42 -8.14
N LYS A 101 1.21 -26.66 -8.25
CA LYS A 101 0.47 -27.73 -8.93
C LYS A 101 -0.89 -27.96 -8.29
N TYR A 102 -0.95 -28.05 -6.97
CA TYR A 102 -2.20 -28.24 -6.22
C TYR A 102 -3.18 -27.08 -6.47
N VAL A 103 -2.71 -25.84 -6.41
CA VAL A 103 -3.53 -24.66 -6.71
C VAL A 103 -4.01 -24.67 -8.16
N GLY A 104 -3.14 -24.99 -9.14
CA GLY A 104 -3.51 -25.09 -10.54
C GLY A 104 -4.61 -26.11 -10.78
N GLN A 105 -4.57 -27.25 -10.09
CA GLN A 105 -5.61 -28.27 -10.15
C GLN A 105 -6.95 -27.77 -9.58
N ILE A 106 -6.93 -27.06 -8.43
CA ILE A 106 -8.14 -26.48 -7.81
C ILE A 106 -8.82 -25.48 -8.76
N ILE A 107 -8.06 -24.64 -9.43
CA ILE A 107 -8.60 -23.63 -10.35
C ILE A 107 -8.90 -24.19 -11.74
N GLY A 108 -8.72 -25.49 -11.95
CA GLY A 108 -9.12 -26.19 -13.18
C GLY A 108 -8.19 -26.04 -14.37
N MET A 109 -6.89 -25.77 -14.16
CA MET A 109 -5.89 -25.71 -15.22
C MET A 109 -5.56 -27.11 -15.78
N SER A 110 -5.18 -27.18 -17.05
CA SER A 110 -4.69 -28.45 -17.62
C SER A 110 -3.31 -28.82 -17.06
N PRO A 111 -2.97 -30.11 -16.99
CA PRO A 111 -1.66 -30.57 -16.49
C PRO A 111 -0.48 -29.91 -17.20
N GLU A 112 -0.58 -29.73 -18.53
CA GLU A 112 0.46 -29.09 -19.34
C GLU A 112 0.63 -27.61 -18.97
N SER A 113 -0.49 -26.90 -18.80
CA SER A 113 -0.50 -25.50 -18.38
C SER A 113 0.09 -25.35 -16.97
N ILE A 114 -0.26 -26.24 -16.04
CA ILE A 114 0.27 -26.22 -14.67
C ILE A 114 1.79 -26.36 -14.70
N MET A 115 2.32 -27.30 -15.49
CA MET A 115 3.76 -27.56 -15.55
C MET A 115 4.52 -26.34 -16.07
N SER A 116 4.10 -25.78 -17.20
CA SER A 116 4.73 -24.61 -17.81
C SER A 116 4.63 -23.35 -16.95
N GLU A 117 3.46 -23.12 -16.31
CA GLU A 117 3.24 -21.96 -15.45
C GLU A 117 4.02 -22.06 -14.12
N THR A 118 4.15 -23.26 -13.57
CA THR A 118 4.85 -23.46 -12.28
C THR A 118 6.30 -22.98 -12.36
N ASP A 119 7.06 -23.41 -13.36
CA ASP A 119 8.46 -23.01 -13.51
C ASP A 119 8.57 -21.49 -13.76
N ARG A 120 7.74 -20.96 -14.68
CA ARG A 120 7.68 -19.53 -14.97
C ARG A 120 7.37 -18.66 -13.73
N ILE A 121 6.44 -19.12 -12.90
CA ILE A 121 6.07 -18.39 -11.68
C ILE A 121 7.18 -18.45 -10.64
N LEU A 122 7.79 -19.61 -10.43
CA LEU A 122 8.90 -19.75 -9.49
C LEU A 122 10.08 -18.84 -9.85
N GLU A 123 10.37 -18.66 -11.14
CA GLU A 123 11.35 -17.68 -11.60
C GLU A 123 10.90 -16.24 -11.28
N LYS A 124 9.66 -15.88 -11.61
CA LYS A 124 9.11 -14.54 -11.36
C LYS A 124 9.15 -14.13 -9.88
N VAL A 125 8.86 -15.07 -8.99
CA VAL A 125 8.88 -14.81 -7.54
C VAL A 125 10.22 -15.12 -6.87
N LYS A 126 11.27 -15.39 -7.66
CA LYS A 126 12.64 -15.69 -7.20
C LYS A 126 12.70 -16.88 -6.24
N MET A 127 11.97 -17.94 -6.56
CA MET A 127 11.90 -19.16 -5.75
C MET A 127 12.32 -20.43 -6.54
N ALA A 128 12.89 -20.28 -7.72
CA ALA A 128 13.30 -21.41 -8.56
C ALA A 128 14.33 -22.34 -7.87
N GLU A 129 15.31 -21.78 -7.17
CA GLU A 129 16.32 -22.54 -6.40
C GLU A 129 15.73 -23.37 -5.25
N TRP A 130 14.54 -22.98 -4.78
CA TRP A 130 13.84 -23.57 -3.65
C TRP A 130 12.67 -24.48 -4.09
N ALA A 131 12.50 -24.68 -5.39
CA ALA A 131 11.35 -25.33 -5.99
C ALA A 131 11.02 -26.70 -5.39
N ASP A 132 12.06 -27.47 -4.99
CA ASP A 132 11.96 -28.83 -4.49
C ASP A 132 12.23 -28.93 -2.95
N LYS A 133 12.31 -27.80 -2.24
CA LYS A 133 12.48 -27.75 -0.78
C LYS A 133 11.12 -27.60 -0.08
N ARG A 134 10.95 -28.25 1.08
CA ARG A 134 9.68 -28.18 1.84
C ARG A 134 9.42 -26.77 2.37
N ILE A 135 8.21 -26.25 2.16
CA ILE A 135 7.79 -24.90 2.59
C ILE A 135 7.87 -24.71 4.12
N GLY A 136 7.71 -25.77 4.90
CA GLY A 136 7.84 -25.72 6.35
C GLY A 136 9.19 -25.20 6.86
N THR A 137 10.25 -25.23 6.03
CA THR A 137 11.58 -24.71 6.36
C THR A 137 11.78 -23.25 5.96
N PHE A 138 10.78 -22.62 5.32
CA PHE A 138 10.93 -21.29 4.72
C PHE A 138 10.74 -20.17 5.72
N SER A 139 11.48 -19.08 5.48
CA SER A 139 11.26 -17.80 6.17
C SER A 139 9.86 -17.23 5.82
N LYS A 140 9.38 -16.25 6.59
CA LYS A 140 8.14 -15.55 6.29
C LYS A 140 8.18 -14.93 4.88
N GLY A 141 9.29 -14.28 4.50
CA GLY A 141 9.45 -13.68 3.17
C GLY A 141 9.42 -14.69 2.03
N MET A 142 10.00 -15.88 2.21
CA MET A 142 9.91 -16.96 1.22
C MET A 142 8.47 -17.44 1.07
N ARG A 143 7.75 -17.66 2.16
CA ARG A 143 6.32 -18.02 2.11
C ARG A 143 5.48 -16.94 1.43
N GLN A 144 5.72 -15.67 1.73
CA GLN A 144 5.01 -14.56 1.10
C GLN A 144 5.24 -14.52 -0.42
N ARG A 145 6.46 -14.80 -0.89
CA ARG A 145 6.76 -14.91 -2.32
C ARG A 145 6.03 -16.09 -2.99
N ILE A 146 5.93 -17.24 -2.32
CA ILE A 146 5.13 -18.36 -2.84
C ILE A 146 3.65 -18.00 -2.89
N ALA A 147 3.10 -17.29 -1.89
CA ALA A 147 1.72 -16.80 -1.91
C ALA A 147 1.45 -15.86 -3.10
N LEU A 148 2.38 -14.94 -3.36
CA LEU A 148 2.32 -14.11 -4.56
C LEU A 148 2.39 -14.97 -5.83
N GLY A 149 3.22 -16.02 -5.85
CA GLY A 149 3.26 -17.00 -6.95
C GLY A 149 1.92 -17.69 -7.18
N GLN A 150 1.23 -18.12 -6.11
CA GLN A 150 -0.12 -18.67 -6.21
C GLN A 150 -1.11 -17.67 -6.81
N ALA A 151 -1.06 -16.41 -6.37
CA ALA A 151 -1.89 -15.34 -6.91
C ALA A 151 -1.63 -15.06 -8.40
N LEU A 152 -0.45 -15.37 -8.92
CA LEU A 152 -0.08 -15.21 -10.33
C LEU A 152 -0.45 -16.39 -11.22
N MET A 153 -0.95 -17.50 -10.65
CA MET A 153 -1.40 -18.66 -11.41
C MET A 153 -2.52 -18.30 -12.39
N ASN A 154 -2.51 -18.93 -13.55
CA ASN A 154 -3.49 -18.73 -14.61
C ASN A 154 -3.59 -17.28 -15.14
N ASN A 155 -2.51 -16.53 -15.04
CA ASN A 155 -2.34 -15.20 -15.63
C ASN A 155 -3.52 -14.24 -15.32
N PRO A 156 -3.77 -13.90 -14.04
CA PRO A 156 -4.90 -13.06 -13.64
C PRO A 156 -4.83 -11.65 -14.23
N ASN A 157 -5.99 -11.04 -14.47
CA ASN A 157 -6.09 -9.63 -14.87
C ASN A 157 -6.26 -8.68 -13.68
N VAL A 158 -6.60 -9.21 -12.51
CA VAL A 158 -6.71 -8.47 -11.25
C VAL A 158 -5.93 -9.18 -10.16
N ILE A 159 -5.17 -8.43 -9.36
CA ILE A 159 -4.48 -8.94 -8.16
C ILE A 159 -4.85 -8.07 -6.96
N ILE A 160 -5.16 -8.74 -5.86
CA ILE A 160 -5.52 -8.10 -4.58
C ILE A 160 -4.52 -8.57 -3.52
N LEU A 161 -3.75 -7.62 -2.96
CA LEU A 161 -2.71 -7.90 -1.97
C LEU A 161 -2.98 -7.14 -0.67
N ASP A 162 -3.03 -7.87 0.44
CA ASP A 162 -3.15 -7.25 1.77
C ASP A 162 -1.78 -7.22 2.47
N GLU A 163 -1.22 -6.02 2.61
CA GLU A 163 0.07 -5.73 3.25
C GLU A 163 1.21 -6.71 2.85
N PRO A 164 1.56 -6.82 1.54
CA PRO A 164 2.47 -7.86 1.05
C PRO A 164 3.87 -7.78 1.64
N ASN A 165 4.31 -6.64 2.16
CA ASN A 165 5.63 -6.43 2.78
C ASN A 165 5.61 -6.51 4.31
N SER A 166 4.45 -6.69 4.93
CA SER A 166 4.31 -6.60 6.39
C SER A 166 5.05 -7.71 7.13
N GLY A 167 5.85 -7.29 8.12
CA GLY A 167 6.59 -8.19 8.99
C GLY A 167 7.67 -9.02 8.29
N LEU A 168 8.14 -8.61 7.13
CA LEU A 168 9.32 -9.12 6.48
C LEU A 168 10.58 -8.43 7.01
N ASP A 169 11.68 -9.15 7.01
CA ASP A 169 13.00 -8.56 7.24
C ASP A 169 13.40 -7.63 6.08
N PRO A 170 14.40 -6.76 6.23
CA PRO A 170 14.80 -5.81 5.19
C PRO A 170 15.13 -6.46 3.83
N ARG A 171 15.76 -7.66 3.86
CA ARG A 171 16.07 -8.41 2.64
C ARG A 171 14.79 -8.92 1.95
N GLY A 172 13.89 -9.53 2.71
CA GLY A 172 12.60 -10.01 2.21
C GLY A 172 11.74 -8.88 1.63
N GLN A 173 11.74 -7.69 2.27
CA GLN A 173 11.07 -6.51 1.74
C GLN A 173 11.68 -6.06 0.41
N ALA A 174 13.02 -6.01 0.30
CA ALA A 174 13.69 -5.61 -0.93
C ALA A 174 13.39 -6.58 -2.08
N GLU A 175 13.43 -7.90 -1.82
CA GLU A 175 13.11 -8.94 -2.81
C GLU A 175 11.64 -8.87 -3.27
N MET A 176 10.70 -8.71 -2.34
CA MET A 176 9.26 -8.54 -2.66
C MET A 176 9.01 -7.27 -3.48
N ARG A 177 9.63 -6.16 -3.09
CA ARG A 177 9.55 -4.88 -3.82
C ARG A 177 10.02 -5.02 -5.25
N GLU A 178 11.14 -5.69 -5.47
CA GLU A 178 11.69 -5.93 -6.81
C GLU A 178 10.74 -6.79 -7.67
N ILE A 179 10.15 -7.83 -7.09
CA ILE A 179 9.16 -8.67 -7.78
C ILE A 179 7.95 -7.84 -8.20
N LEU A 180 7.39 -7.02 -7.29
CA LEU A 180 6.23 -6.17 -7.58
C LEU A 180 6.55 -5.09 -8.63
N LYS A 181 7.75 -4.48 -8.60
CA LYS A 181 8.23 -3.56 -9.66
C LYS A 181 8.33 -4.25 -11.02
N ASN A 182 8.88 -5.45 -11.05
CA ASN A 182 8.98 -6.23 -12.29
C ASN A 182 7.60 -6.60 -12.84
N LEU A 183 6.64 -6.94 -11.98
CA LEU A 183 5.25 -7.19 -12.38
C LEU A 183 4.62 -5.92 -12.98
N ARG A 184 4.80 -4.76 -12.34
CA ARG A 184 4.29 -3.48 -12.83
C ARG A 184 4.85 -3.13 -14.21
N ASN A 185 6.16 -3.26 -14.38
CA ASN A 185 6.86 -2.85 -15.60
C ASN A 185 6.63 -3.77 -16.80
N ASN A 186 6.38 -5.07 -16.54
CA ASN A 186 6.31 -6.10 -17.57
C ASN A 186 4.89 -6.63 -17.85
N SER A 187 3.86 -6.08 -17.19
CA SER A 187 2.48 -6.56 -17.33
C SER A 187 1.59 -5.51 -17.97
N ASN A 188 1.28 -5.67 -19.24
CA ASN A 188 0.46 -4.70 -19.99
C ASN A 188 -1.05 -4.78 -19.71
N ASN A 189 -1.52 -5.78 -18.95
CA ASN A 189 -2.96 -6.00 -18.73
C ASN A 189 -3.26 -6.45 -17.31
N LEU A 190 -2.52 -5.92 -16.33
CA LEU A 190 -2.67 -6.28 -14.93
C LEU A 190 -3.14 -5.06 -14.13
N THR A 191 -4.20 -5.25 -13.36
CA THR A 191 -4.69 -4.27 -12.39
C THR A 191 -4.38 -4.79 -10.99
N VAL A 192 -3.74 -3.99 -10.17
CA VAL A 192 -3.36 -4.37 -8.81
C VAL A 192 -3.92 -3.37 -7.81
N ILE A 193 -4.55 -3.88 -6.76
CA ILE A 193 -4.80 -3.12 -5.53
C ILE A 193 -3.99 -3.75 -4.40
N MET A 194 -3.17 -2.96 -3.72
CA MET A 194 -2.39 -3.41 -2.58
C MET A 194 -2.57 -2.50 -1.38
N SER A 195 -2.89 -3.08 -0.23
CA SER A 195 -2.94 -2.32 1.00
C SER A 195 -1.54 -2.08 1.56
N SER A 196 -1.34 -0.92 2.16
CA SER A 196 -0.17 -0.60 2.99
C SER A 196 -0.51 0.47 4.02
N HIS A 197 0.22 0.51 5.11
CA HIS A 197 0.22 1.64 6.03
C HIS A 197 1.50 2.50 5.88
N VAL A 198 2.37 2.15 4.94
CA VAL A 198 3.66 2.81 4.67
C VAL A 198 3.58 3.56 3.36
N LEU A 199 3.57 4.89 3.42
CA LEU A 199 3.47 5.76 2.24
C LEU A 199 4.59 5.53 1.23
N HIS A 200 5.84 5.37 1.72
CA HIS A 200 7.00 5.14 0.86
C HIS A 200 6.86 3.86 0.00
N GLU A 201 6.26 2.79 0.54
CA GLU A 201 6.00 1.58 -0.25
C GLU A 201 5.02 1.85 -1.39
N VAL A 202 3.95 2.59 -1.10
CA VAL A 202 2.93 2.95 -2.09
C VAL A 202 3.52 3.87 -3.16
N SER A 203 4.29 4.87 -2.78
CA SER A 203 4.91 5.81 -3.73
C SER A 203 5.93 5.14 -4.66
N ASP A 204 6.61 4.09 -4.18
CA ASP A 204 7.60 3.36 -4.95
C ASP A 204 7.00 2.30 -5.90
N LEU A 205 5.87 1.70 -5.51
CA LEU A 205 5.27 0.55 -6.20
C LEU A 205 4.04 0.89 -7.04
N CYS A 206 3.33 1.96 -6.71
CA CYS A 206 2.01 2.24 -7.28
C CYS A 206 2.02 3.48 -8.20
N ASP A 207 1.02 3.55 -9.08
CA ASP A 207 0.76 4.72 -9.94
C ASP A 207 -0.27 5.63 -9.30
N ARG A 208 -1.18 5.03 -8.53
CA ARG A 208 -2.33 5.67 -7.89
C ARG A 208 -2.37 5.36 -6.41
N ILE A 209 -2.99 6.25 -5.67
CA ILE A 209 -3.24 6.08 -4.24
C ILE A 209 -4.73 6.26 -3.95
N ALA A 210 -5.27 5.38 -3.12
CA ALA A 210 -6.56 5.53 -2.47
C ALA A 210 -6.32 5.58 -0.97
N LEU A 211 -6.44 6.79 -0.38
CA LEU A 211 -6.21 7.02 1.04
C LEU A 211 -7.50 6.82 1.81
N ILE A 212 -7.47 5.93 2.79
CA ILE A 212 -8.61 5.64 3.67
C ILE A 212 -8.28 5.96 5.13
N ASN A 213 -9.24 6.55 5.85
CA ASN A 213 -9.18 6.70 7.30
C ASN A 213 -10.58 6.53 7.90
N HIS A 214 -10.69 5.88 9.07
CA HIS A 214 -11.95 5.60 9.74
C HIS A 214 -13.05 5.01 8.83
N GLY A 215 -12.65 4.09 7.94
CA GLY A 215 -13.55 3.44 7.00
C GLY A 215 -14.00 4.29 5.81
N LYS A 216 -13.55 5.54 5.67
CA LYS A 216 -13.93 6.47 4.61
C LYS A 216 -12.79 6.74 3.65
N LEU A 217 -13.09 6.86 2.37
CA LEU A 217 -12.14 7.33 1.37
C LEU A 217 -11.90 8.84 1.56
N ILE A 218 -10.64 9.23 1.70
CA ILE A 218 -10.23 10.63 1.85
C ILE A 218 -9.83 11.21 0.49
N VAL A 219 -9.02 10.49 -0.26
CA VAL A 219 -8.59 10.90 -1.60
C VAL A 219 -8.29 9.67 -2.45
N HIS A 220 -8.58 9.76 -3.74
CA HIS A 220 -8.20 8.75 -4.72
C HIS A 220 -7.77 9.43 -6.01
N ASP A 221 -6.46 9.39 -6.30
CA ASP A 221 -5.91 10.01 -7.52
C ASP A 221 -4.55 9.41 -7.90
N ASP A 222 -3.99 9.90 -9.01
CA ASP A 222 -2.61 9.61 -9.40
C ASP A 222 -1.64 10.19 -8.34
N ILE A 223 -0.61 9.42 -7.99
CA ILE A 223 0.39 9.85 -6.99
C ILE A 223 1.04 11.17 -7.40
N SER A 224 1.30 11.35 -8.70
CA SER A 224 1.86 12.59 -9.25
C SER A 224 0.98 13.83 -9.07
N ILE A 225 -0.35 13.64 -8.91
CA ILE A 225 -1.30 14.74 -8.67
C ILE A 225 -1.33 15.07 -7.18
N ILE A 226 -1.43 14.04 -6.32
CA ILE A 226 -1.47 14.23 -4.86
C ILE A 226 -0.15 14.79 -4.34
N GLY A 227 0.98 14.35 -4.91
CA GLY A 227 2.31 14.85 -4.59
C GLY A 227 2.69 16.16 -5.29
N LYS A 228 1.72 16.87 -5.94
CA LYS A 228 2.02 18.18 -6.51
C LYS A 228 2.44 19.14 -5.41
N ASP A 229 3.56 19.76 -5.65
CA ASP A 229 4.15 20.76 -4.79
C ASP A 229 3.28 22.03 -4.78
N ASP A 230 2.62 22.28 -3.65
CA ASP A 230 1.92 23.55 -3.42
C ASP A 230 2.83 24.62 -2.79
N GLY A 231 4.14 24.35 -2.76
CA GLY A 231 5.15 25.17 -2.10
C GLY A 231 5.21 24.95 -0.58
N THR A 232 4.41 24.04 -0.03
CA THR A 232 4.46 23.73 1.41
C THR A 232 5.41 22.55 1.66
N ARG A 233 6.35 22.73 2.60
CA ARG A 233 7.30 21.71 3.03
C ARG A 233 7.25 21.54 4.53
N ARG A 234 7.21 20.29 4.95
CA ARG A 234 7.38 19.91 6.34
C ARG A 234 8.82 19.47 6.57
N MET A 235 9.42 19.99 7.63
CA MET A 235 10.79 19.70 8.02
C MET A 235 10.86 19.32 9.48
N ILE A 236 11.57 18.25 9.80
CA ILE A 236 11.89 17.87 11.16
C ILE A 236 13.29 18.42 11.49
N VAL A 237 13.34 19.45 12.29
CA VAL A 237 14.57 20.11 12.75
C VAL A 237 15.05 19.41 14.01
N LYS A 238 16.23 18.79 13.92
CA LYS A 238 16.90 18.12 15.02
C LYS A 238 17.75 19.09 15.79
N VAL A 239 17.46 19.26 17.07
CA VAL A 239 18.17 20.21 17.96
C VAL A 239 18.84 19.47 19.12
N GLU A 240 19.92 20.05 19.64
CA GLU A 240 20.58 19.55 20.83
C GLU A 240 19.73 19.81 22.07
N GLY A 241 19.51 18.75 22.86
CA GLY A 241 18.66 18.82 24.07
C GLY A 241 17.18 18.70 23.78
N ILE A 242 16.37 19.28 24.65
CA ILE A 242 14.89 19.26 24.56
C ILE A 242 14.42 20.62 24.06
N PRO A 243 13.65 20.71 22.96
CA PRO A 243 13.13 21.97 22.46
C PRO A 243 12.28 22.70 23.52
N ASP A 244 12.61 23.94 23.79
CA ASP A 244 11.82 24.82 24.65
C ASP A 244 10.94 25.78 23.81
N SER A 245 10.04 26.52 24.48
CA SER A 245 9.15 27.48 23.83
C SER A 245 9.92 28.63 23.15
N GLY A 246 11.07 29.01 23.68
CA GLY A 246 11.87 30.09 23.13
C GLY A 246 12.52 29.69 21.80
N MET A 247 12.95 28.43 21.64
CA MET A 247 13.45 27.91 20.35
C MET A 247 12.34 27.91 19.30
N ILE A 248 11.14 27.46 19.67
CA ILE A 248 10.00 27.40 18.76
C ILE A 248 9.58 28.81 18.33
N GLU A 249 9.47 29.76 19.26
CA GLU A 249 9.13 31.15 18.93
C GLU A 249 10.15 31.79 17.98
N ARG A 250 11.44 31.54 18.19
CA ARG A 250 12.51 32.06 17.29
C ARG A 250 12.41 31.47 15.89
N ILE A 251 12.06 30.20 15.73
CA ILE A 251 11.82 29.57 14.43
C ILE A 251 10.56 30.18 13.78
N LEU A 252 9.47 30.38 14.53
CA LEU A 252 8.24 31.00 14.03
C LEU A 252 8.43 32.43 13.50
N GLN A 253 9.45 33.17 13.98
CA GLN A 253 9.78 34.51 13.50
C GLN A 253 10.55 34.50 12.16
N LEU A 254 11.04 33.34 11.69
CA LEU A 254 11.69 33.25 10.39
C LEU A 254 10.70 33.46 9.26
N ASN A 255 11.17 34.07 8.17
CA ASN A 255 10.34 34.31 6.99
C ASN A 255 9.84 32.99 6.38
N ASN A 256 8.57 32.98 5.96
CA ASN A 256 7.91 31.85 5.31
C ASN A 256 7.70 30.60 6.19
N VAL A 257 7.93 30.67 7.50
CA VAL A 257 7.51 29.64 8.44
C VAL A 257 6.01 29.81 8.69
N VAL A 258 5.24 28.75 8.44
CA VAL A 258 3.79 28.68 8.63
C VAL A 258 3.43 28.16 10.01
N SER A 259 4.18 27.17 10.49
CA SER A 259 4.03 26.60 11.82
C SER A 259 5.35 26.02 12.32
N ALA A 260 5.52 26.01 13.63
CA ALA A 260 6.58 25.27 14.31
C ALA A 260 6.01 24.71 15.61
N GLU A 261 6.17 23.43 15.83
CA GLU A 261 5.65 22.71 17.00
C GLU A 261 6.68 21.72 17.51
N ARG A 262 6.66 21.43 18.80
CA ARG A 262 7.52 20.39 19.36
C ARG A 262 7.08 19.02 18.91
N PHE A 263 8.01 18.22 18.43
CA PHE A 263 7.81 16.83 18.00
C PHE A 263 8.80 15.90 18.71
N GLY A 264 8.42 15.42 19.88
CA GLY A 264 9.33 14.65 20.74
C GLY A 264 10.52 15.49 21.21
N ASN A 265 11.72 15.11 20.79
CA ASN A 265 12.98 15.84 21.02
C ASN A 265 13.38 16.73 19.83
N ASP A 266 12.57 16.81 18.81
CA ASP A 266 12.80 17.58 17.60
C ASP A 266 11.74 18.68 17.45
N ILE A 267 11.84 19.51 16.41
CA ILE A 267 10.87 20.54 16.09
C ILE A 267 10.29 20.26 14.70
N ASP A 268 8.96 20.13 14.62
CA ASP A 268 8.21 20.01 13.37
C ASP A 268 7.94 21.41 12.83
N VAL A 269 8.51 21.74 11.69
CA VAL A 269 8.42 23.05 11.06
C VAL A 269 7.78 22.92 9.68
N THR A 270 6.77 23.71 9.43
CA THR A 270 6.18 23.85 8.09
C THR A 270 6.57 25.19 7.49
N ILE A 271 7.20 25.17 6.31
CA ILE A 271 7.52 26.37 5.54
C ILE A 271 6.73 26.43 4.25
N LYS A 272 6.54 27.63 3.68
CA LYS A 272 5.89 27.82 2.38
C LYS A 272 6.77 28.63 1.45
N GLY A 273 7.10 28.05 0.29
CA GLY A 273 7.88 28.69 -0.74
C GLY A 273 8.61 27.72 -1.65
N ASP A 274 9.37 28.28 -2.59
CA ASP A 274 10.18 27.55 -3.56
C ASP A 274 11.54 27.12 -2.99
N ASP A 275 12.38 26.54 -3.83
CA ASP A 275 13.72 26.07 -3.46
C ASP A 275 14.63 27.19 -2.93
N SER A 276 14.45 28.44 -3.38
CA SER A 276 15.24 29.60 -2.91
C SER A 276 14.90 29.93 -1.45
N ILE A 277 13.62 29.82 -1.09
CA ILE A 277 13.15 30.01 0.28
C ILE A 277 13.64 28.89 1.19
N ARG A 278 13.69 27.65 0.70
CA ARG A 278 14.29 26.53 1.44
C ARG A 278 15.74 26.80 1.80
N VAL A 279 16.54 27.16 0.82
CA VAL A 279 17.97 27.47 1.05
C VAL A 279 18.11 28.61 2.06
N LYS A 280 17.28 29.66 1.94
CA LYS A 280 17.27 30.76 2.90
C LYS A 280 16.89 30.30 4.30
N PHE A 281 15.83 29.48 4.44
CA PHE A 281 15.42 28.90 5.72
C PHE A 281 16.55 28.13 6.41
N TYR A 282 17.30 27.29 5.69
CA TYR A 282 18.46 26.58 6.25
C TYR A 282 19.53 27.54 6.77
N ASN A 283 19.84 28.62 6.04
CA ASN A 283 20.80 29.61 6.47
C ASN A 283 20.32 30.37 7.71
N ASP A 284 19.08 30.82 7.69
CA ASP A 284 18.46 31.56 8.80
C ASP A 284 18.36 30.69 10.06
N LEU A 285 18.01 29.40 9.91
CA LEU A 285 17.95 28.42 10.99
C LEU A 285 19.32 28.21 11.64
N GLY A 286 20.38 28.11 10.83
CA GLY A 286 21.77 28.03 11.34
C GLY A 286 22.21 29.27 12.12
N ALA A 287 21.73 30.46 11.73
CA ALA A 287 22.05 31.72 12.38
C ALA A 287 21.36 31.87 13.77
N LEU A 288 20.30 31.08 14.06
CA LEU A 288 19.60 31.15 15.34
C LEU A 288 20.43 30.61 16.53
N ASN A 289 21.50 29.89 16.30
CA ASN A 289 22.34 29.27 17.34
C ASN A 289 21.53 28.49 18.40
N ILE A 290 20.59 27.67 17.94
CA ILE A 290 19.72 26.81 18.79
C ILE A 290 20.20 25.37 18.84
N GLY A 291 21.45 25.08 18.46
CA GLY A 291 22.01 23.73 18.49
C GLY A 291 21.45 22.79 17.43
N VAL A 292 21.12 23.30 16.24
CA VAL A 292 20.65 22.45 15.12
C VAL A 292 21.78 21.59 14.63
N TYR A 293 21.57 20.25 14.62
CA TYR A 293 22.53 19.29 14.08
C TYR A 293 22.01 18.50 12.87
N GLY A 294 20.75 18.66 12.50
CA GLY A 294 20.18 18.02 11.33
C GLY A 294 18.79 18.54 10.97
N VAL A 295 18.44 18.42 9.71
CA VAL A 295 17.09 18.70 9.20
C VAL A 295 16.69 17.58 8.26
N ASN A 296 15.56 16.95 8.51
CA ASN A 296 14.95 15.98 7.61
C ASN A 296 13.76 16.66 6.93
N GLU A 297 13.72 16.64 5.61
CA GLU A 297 12.60 17.18 4.84
C GLU A 297 11.68 16.02 4.40
N ASP A 298 10.38 16.16 4.66
CA ASP A 298 9.38 15.27 4.13
C ASP A 298 9.14 15.59 2.64
N SER A 299 8.86 14.57 1.84
CA SER A 299 8.43 14.78 0.45
C SER A 299 7.08 15.52 0.40
N ALA A 300 6.78 16.19 -0.73
CA ALA A 300 5.49 16.85 -0.91
C ALA A 300 4.31 15.89 -0.71
N LEU A 301 4.48 14.63 -1.12
CA LEU A 301 3.50 13.57 -0.92
C LEU A 301 3.32 13.24 0.57
N GLU A 302 4.40 13.15 1.36
CA GLU A 302 4.34 12.90 2.80
C GLU A 302 3.66 14.05 3.54
N THR A 303 4.03 15.28 3.19
CA THR A 303 3.40 16.49 3.75
C THR A 303 1.89 16.48 3.50
N THR A 304 1.48 16.22 2.25
CA THR A 304 0.05 16.14 1.88
C THR A 304 -0.66 15.00 2.60
N TYR A 305 -0.05 13.83 2.67
CA TYR A 305 -0.59 12.67 3.37
C TYR A 305 -0.87 12.98 4.85
N LEU A 306 0.12 13.53 5.55
CA LEU A 306 -0.01 13.85 6.97
C LEU A 306 -1.10 14.91 7.24
N LYS A 307 -1.20 15.91 6.36
CA LYS A 307 -2.27 16.92 6.39
C LYS A 307 -3.64 16.28 6.25
N LEU A 308 -3.85 15.45 5.23
CA LEU A 308 -5.13 14.76 4.97
C LEU A 308 -5.54 13.83 6.12
N ILE A 309 -4.60 13.10 6.72
CA ILE A 309 -4.88 12.25 7.88
C ILE A 309 -5.25 13.08 9.11
N LYS A 310 -4.60 14.23 9.33
CA LYS A 310 -4.90 15.13 10.47
C LYS A 310 -6.30 15.77 10.34
N GLU A 311 -6.68 16.16 9.13
CA GLU A 311 -7.99 16.75 8.83
C GLU A 311 -9.16 15.75 8.85
N SER A 312 -8.87 14.46 8.72
CA SER A 312 -9.85 13.36 8.69
C SER A 312 -10.13 12.70 10.04
N ARG A 313 -9.64 13.30 11.14
CA ARG A 313 -9.84 12.81 12.53
C ARG A 313 -11.19 13.22 13.11
#